data_5d23ac5ff2ec542a3f77db48e1974c93
#
_entry.id   5d23ac5ff2ec542a3f77db48e1974c93
#
_cell.length_a   1.000
_cell.length_b   1.000
_cell.length_c   1.000
_cell.angle_alpha   90.00
_cell.angle_beta   90.00
_cell.angle_gamma   90.00
#
_symmetry.space_group_name_H-M   'P 1'
#
loop_
_entity.id
_entity.type
_entity.pdbx_description
1 polymer ?
#
loop_
_entity_poly.entity_id
_entity_poly.type
_entity_poly.pdbx_seq_one_letter_code
_entity_poly.pdbx_strand_id
1 'polypeptide(L)'
;MTRKKEPFIVVEIEKRMYNDFKDLYNTNRDGIYRGVLDIYTEFKNNSRKRVLTLLVSTDMGVLSWDTEFSFKKLDYQILIKQILPYYEDNEDYEKCAEIKNLHDYFANIN
;
A
#
# COMPACT_ATOMS: atom_id res chain seq x y z
N MET A 1 -20.79 -21.22 1.54
CA MET A 1 -20.31 -20.19 2.45
C MET A 1 -19.05 -19.53 1.88
N THR A 2 -19.18 -18.28 1.53
CA THR A 2 -18.05 -17.55 0.95
C THR A 2 -17.09 -17.12 2.06
N ARG A 3 -15.87 -17.59 1.97
CA ARG A 3 -14.83 -17.21 2.90
C ARG A 3 -14.37 -15.80 2.55
N LYS A 4 -14.47 -14.90 3.51
CA LYS A 4 -13.94 -13.54 3.33
C LYS A 4 -12.41 -13.64 3.23
N LYS A 5 -11.85 -13.05 2.19
CA LYS A 5 -10.40 -13.01 2.01
C LYS A 5 -9.79 -12.14 3.10
N GLU A 6 -8.87 -12.68 3.88
CA GLU A 6 -8.18 -11.88 4.89
C GLU A 6 -7.21 -10.92 4.19
N PRO A 7 -7.16 -9.66 4.63
CA PRO A 7 -6.17 -8.73 4.09
C PRO A 7 -4.76 -9.16 4.50
N PHE A 8 -3.79 -8.96 3.61
CA PHE A 8 -2.38 -9.20 3.93
C PHE A 8 -1.86 -8.17 4.92
N ILE A 9 -2.23 -6.92 4.69
CA ILE A 9 -1.77 -5.79 5.50
C ILE A 9 -2.97 -4.96 5.93
N VAL A 10 -2.99 -4.55 7.20
CA VAL A 10 -3.95 -3.61 7.74
C VAL A 10 -3.21 -2.32 8.07
N VAL A 11 -3.63 -1.22 7.47
CA VAL A 11 -3.09 0.11 7.76
C VAL A 11 -4.09 0.83 8.66
N GLU A 12 -3.64 1.15 9.87
CA GLU A 12 -4.41 1.96 10.79
C GLU A 12 -4.17 3.43 10.50
N ILE A 13 -5.25 4.19 10.39
CA ILE A 13 -5.16 5.59 10.08
C ILE A 13 -5.43 6.43 11.32
N GLU A 14 -5.00 7.69 11.26
CA GLU A 14 -5.19 8.64 12.35
C GLU A 14 -6.68 8.77 12.69
N LYS A 15 -7.01 8.69 13.98
CA LYS A 15 -8.39 8.82 14.47
C LYS A 15 -8.82 10.28 14.47
N ARG A 16 -9.60 10.65 13.48
CA ARG A 16 -10.21 11.97 13.41
C ARG A 16 -11.31 11.97 12.36
N MET A 17 -12.07 13.03 12.30
CA MET A 17 -13.08 13.20 11.25
C MET A 17 -12.40 13.55 9.93
N TYR A 18 -12.85 12.91 8.86
CA TYR A 18 -12.39 13.18 7.50
C TYR A 18 -13.56 13.65 6.66
N ASN A 19 -13.31 14.60 5.77
CA ASN A 19 -14.36 15.14 4.90
C ASN A 19 -14.80 14.13 3.84
N ASP A 20 -13.83 13.37 3.31
CA ASP A 20 -14.05 12.35 2.28
C ASP A 20 -12.84 11.42 2.24
N PHE A 21 -12.86 10.44 1.32
CA PHE A 21 -11.77 9.51 1.17
C PHE A 21 -10.46 10.20 0.76
N LYS A 22 -10.55 11.22 -0.07
CA LYS A 22 -9.37 11.97 -0.52
C LYS A 22 -8.66 12.63 0.66
N ASP A 23 -9.41 13.21 1.59
CA ASP A 23 -8.87 13.81 2.81
C ASP A 23 -8.18 12.75 3.67
N LEU A 24 -8.82 11.59 3.87
CA LEU A 24 -8.24 10.47 4.59
C LEU A 24 -6.95 10.00 3.93
N TYR A 25 -6.95 9.82 2.63
CA TYR A 25 -5.81 9.35 1.87
C TYR A 25 -4.63 10.32 1.98
N ASN A 26 -4.89 11.61 1.79
CA ASN A 26 -3.83 12.62 1.82
C ASN A 26 -3.21 12.76 3.21
N THR A 27 -4.03 12.65 4.27
CA THR A 27 -3.57 12.74 5.64
C THR A 27 -2.69 11.57 6.04
N ASN A 28 -3.02 10.36 5.54
CA ASN A 28 -2.34 9.12 5.94
C ASN A 28 -1.49 8.51 4.81
N ARG A 29 -1.06 9.34 3.87
CA ARG A 29 -0.39 8.85 2.66
C ARG A 29 0.85 8.01 2.96
N ASP A 30 1.68 8.46 3.90
CA ASP A 30 2.90 7.72 4.25
C ASP A 30 2.57 6.31 4.75
N GLY A 31 1.62 6.19 5.66
CA GLY A 31 1.21 4.88 6.19
C GLY A 31 0.66 3.97 5.10
N ILE A 32 -0.19 4.52 4.22
CA ILE A 32 -0.77 3.75 3.12
C ILE A 32 0.32 3.30 2.15
N TYR A 33 1.25 4.17 1.79
CA TYR A 33 2.34 3.83 0.86
C TYR A 33 3.30 2.81 1.46
N ARG A 34 3.58 2.89 2.76
CA ARG A 34 4.38 1.86 3.44
C ARG A 34 3.69 0.50 3.37
N GLY A 35 2.37 0.49 3.53
CA GLY A 35 1.58 -0.73 3.35
C GLY A 35 1.71 -1.32 1.95
N VAL A 36 1.68 -0.47 0.93
CA VAL A 36 1.88 -0.91 -0.46
C VAL A 36 3.28 -1.48 -0.66
N LEU A 37 4.30 -0.86 -0.09
CA LEU A 37 5.66 -1.37 -0.16
C LEU A 37 5.77 -2.75 0.50
N ASP A 38 5.11 -2.96 1.63
CA ASP A 38 5.08 -4.26 2.29
C ASP A 38 4.40 -5.32 1.40
N ILE A 39 3.35 -4.93 0.69
CA ILE A 39 2.67 -5.83 -0.25
C ILE A 39 3.64 -6.28 -1.35
N TYR A 40 4.36 -5.35 -1.98
CA TYR A 40 5.28 -5.73 -3.06
C TYR A 40 6.52 -6.44 -2.56
N THR A 41 6.94 -6.17 -1.33
CA THR A 41 7.99 -6.96 -0.68
C THR A 41 7.55 -8.42 -0.50
N GLU A 42 6.29 -8.64 -0.11
CA GLU A 42 5.75 -9.99 -0.02
C GLU A 42 5.67 -10.67 -1.38
N PHE A 43 5.28 -9.97 -2.43
CA PHE A 43 5.30 -10.53 -3.78
C PHE A 43 6.72 -10.97 -4.18
N LYS A 44 7.74 -10.21 -3.77
CA LYS A 44 9.13 -10.56 -4.02
C LYS A 44 9.53 -11.82 -3.25
N ASN A 45 9.12 -11.90 -1.99
CA ASN A 45 9.53 -13.00 -1.10
C ASN A 45 8.72 -14.28 -1.33
N ASN A 46 7.54 -14.16 -1.92
CA ASN A 46 6.67 -15.29 -2.19
C ASN A 46 6.17 -15.24 -3.63
N SER A 47 6.92 -15.88 -4.52
CA SER A 47 6.68 -15.84 -5.96
C SER A 47 5.34 -16.44 -6.40
N ARG A 48 4.70 -17.24 -5.55
CA ARG A 48 3.42 -17.87 -5.87
C ARG A 48 2.24 -16.92 -5.70
N LYS A 49 2.38 -15.90 -4.89
CA LYS A 49 1.31 -14.92 -4.69
C LYS A 49 1.22 -13.98 -5.87
N ARG A 50 0.01 -13.73 -6.32
CA ARG A 50 -0.25 -12.86 -7.47
C ARG A 50 -1.14 -11.67 -7.13
N VAL A 51 -1.94 -11.79 -6.08
CA VAL A 51 -2.85 -10.74 -5.61
C VAL A 51 -2.76 -10.68 -4.09
N LEU A 52 -2.59 -9.48 -3.56
CA LEU A 52 -2.60 -9.23 -2.13
C LEU A 52 -3.52 -8.05 -1.83
N THR A 53 -4.08 -8.03 -0.64
CA THR A 53 -5.06 -7.03 -0.22
C THR A 53 -4.51 -6.16 0.89
N LEU A 54 -4.71 -4.85 0.74
CA LEU A 54 -4.44 -3.85 1.74
C LEU A 54 -5.78 -3.36 2.30
N LEU A 55 -5.93 -3.39 3.61
CA LEU A 55 -7.09 -2.85 4.29
C LEU A 55 -6.72 -1.53 4.94
N VAL A 56 -7.41 -0.47 4.58
CA VAL A 56 -7.30 0.82 5.26
C VAL A 56 -8.48 0.91 6.21
N SER A 57 -8.17 0.86 7.50
CA SER A 57 -9.17 0.77 8.55
C SER A 57 -9.16 2.02 9.41
N THR A 58 -10.35 2.54 9.70
CA THR A 58 -10.51 3.60 10.68
C THR A 58 -11.54 3.17 11.70
N ASP A 59 -11.19 3.33 12.99
CA ASP A 59 -12.09 3.12 14.10
C ASP A 59 -12.38 4.48 14.75
N MET A 60 -13.60 4.94 14.56
CA MET A 60 -14.04 6.25 15.08
C MET A 60 -15.15 6.07 16.12
N GLY A 61 -15.05 5.02 16.93
CA GLY A 61 -16.06 4.71 17.94
C GLY A 61 -17.31 4.11 17.35
N VAL A 62 -18.39 4.88 17.27
CA VAL A 62 -19.66 4.40 16.69
C VAL A 62 -19.59 4.23 15.17
N LEU A 63 -18.62 4.83 14.52
CA LEU A 63 -18.43 4.71 13.08
C LEU A 63 -17.08 4.07 12.81
N SER A 64 -17.09 2.86 12.28
CA SER A 64 -15.91 2.23 11.74
C SER A 64 -16.09 2.11 10.23
N TRP A 65 -15.01 2.26 9.51
CA TRP A 65 -15.05 2.35 8.08
C TRP A 65 -13.77 1.70 7.52
N ASP A 66 -13.97 0.68 6.72
CA ASP A 66 -12.88 -0.09 6.15
C ASP A 66 -12.94 -0.02 4.63
N THR A 67 -11.79 0.19 4.01
CA THR A 67 -11.66 0.17 2.56
C THR A 67 -10.59 -0.83 2.17
N GLU A 68 -10.92 -1.77 1.30
CA GLU A 68 -9.97 -2.76 0.81
C GLU A 68 -9.45 -2.38 -0.57
N PHE A 69 -8.15 -2.53 -0.75
CA PHE A 69 -7.49 -2.36 -2.04
C PHE A 69 -6.78 -3.65 -2.40
N SER A 70 -7.06 -4.18 -3.59
CA SER A 70 -6.35 -5.34 -4.11
C SER A 70 -5.24 -4.89 -5.04
N PHE A 71 -4.06 -5.45 -4.83
CA PHE A 71 -2.88 -5.16 -5.64
C PHE A 71 -2.45 -6.43 -6.37
N LYS A 72 -2.14 -6.27 -7.65
CA LYS A 72 -1.64 -7.36 -8.47
C LYS A 72 -0.13 -7.25 -8.61
N LYS A 73 0.54 -8.39 -8.58
CA LYS A 73 1.99 -8.45 -8.77
C LYS A 73 2.43 -7.77 -10.07
N LEU A 74 1.66 -7.94 -11.14
CA LEU A 74 1.98 -7.38 -12.45
C LEU A 74 1.85 -5.86 -12.50
N ASP A 75 1.16 -5.25 -11.55
CA ASP A 75 0.95 -3.81 -11.49
C ASP A 75 2.07 -3.09 -10.71
N TYR A 76 3.27 -3.67 -10.69
CA TYR A 76 4.40 -3.15 -9.93
C TYR A 76 4.86 -1.75 -10.39
N GLN A 77 4.41 -1.28 -11.53
CA GLN A 77 4.72 0.08 -12.01
C GLN A 77 4.20 1.17 -11.07
N ILE A 78 3.23 0.86 -10.21
CA ILE A 78 2.74 1.79 -9.19
C ILE A 78 3.88 2.29 -8.30
N LEU A 79 4.90 1.44 -8.09
CA LEU A 79 6.08 1.79 -7.27
C LEU A 79 6.79 3.02 -7.81
N ILE A 80 6.93 3.12 -9.13
CA ILE A 80 7.63 4.23 -9.77
C ILE A 80 6.68 5.39 -10.09
N LYS A 81 5.45 5.08 -10.48
CA LYS A 81 4.51 6.11 -10.96
C LYS A 81 3.85 6.90 -9.84
N GLN A 82 3.57 6.27 -8.70
CA GLN A 82 2.84 6.91 -7.62
C GLN A 82 3.64 7.04 -6.32
N ILE A 83 4.38 6.00 -5.95
CA ILE A 83 4.99 5.93 -4.63
C ILE A 83 6.34 6.63 -4.60
N LEU A 84 7.19 6.37 -5.58
CA LEU A 84 8.51 6.99 -5.65
C LEU A 84 8.45 8.53 -5.63
N PRO A 85 7.60 9.20 -6.43
CA PRO A 85 7.55 10.67 -6.42
C PRO A 85 7.25 11.25 -5.04
N TYR A 86 6.40 10.59 -4.26
CA TYR A 86 6.09 11.03 -2.90
C TYR A 86 7.34 11.06 -2.02
N TYR A 87 8.13 9.98 -2.06
CA TYR A 87 9.34 9.90 -1.25
C TYR A 87 10.47 10.75 -1.80
N GLU A 88 10.52 10.98 -3.10
CA GLU A 88 11.44 11.95 -3.69
C GLU A 88 11.15 13.37 -3.21
N ASP A 89 9.87 13.75 -3.20
CA ASP A 89 9.44 15.07 -2.73
C ASP A 89 9.73 15.28 -1.24
N ASN A 90 9.72 14.20 -0.46
CA ASN A 90 10.04 14.25 0.96
C ASN A 90 11.53 14.04 1.25
N GLU A 91 12.34 13.92 0.21
CA GLU A 91 13.79 13.72 0.31
C GLU A 91 14.18 12.50 1.14
N ASP A 92 13.33 11.46 1.15
CA ASP A 92 13.61 10.20 1.81
C ASP A 92 14.36 9.28 0.85
N TYR A 93 15.67 9.50 0.74
CA TYR A 93 16.50 8.82 -0.25
C TYR A 93 16.67 7.33 0.02
N GLU A 94 16.63 6.90 1.28
CA GLU A 94 16.68 5.48 1.62
C GLU A 94 15.45 4.76 1.09
N LYS A 95 14.28 5.37 1.27
CA LYS A 95 13.03 4.83 0.77
C LYS A 95 13.01 4.83 -0.75
N CYS A 96 13.53 5.87 -1.38
CA CYS A 96 13.66 5.93 -2.84
C CYS A 96 14.51 4.78 -3.38
N ALA A 97 15.64 4.50 -2.74
CA ALA A 97 16.50 3.39 -3.15
C ALA A 97 15.81 2.03 -2.99
N GLU A 98 15.10 1.84 -1.88
CA GLU A 98 14.31 0.63 -1.63
C GLU A 98 13.26 0.42 -2.72
N ILE A 99 12.55 1.49 -3.09
CA ILE A 99 11.51 1.42 -4.11
C ILE A 99 12.08 1.07 -5.48
N LYS A 100 13.19 1.70 -5.85
CA LYS A 100 13.86 1.43 -7.14
C LYS A 100 14.36 -0.02 -7.22
N ASN A 101 14.95 -0.51 -6.14
CA ASN A 101 15.43 -1.90 -6.08
C ASN A 101 14.28 -2.89 -6.20
N LEU A 102 13.17 -2.60 -5.54
CA LEU A 102 11.98 -3.44 -5.59
C LEU A 102 11.38 -3.45 -7.00
N HIS A 103 11.27 -2.28 -7.62
CA HIS A 103 10.79 -2.14 -9.00
C HIS A 103 11.68 -2.93 -9.97
N ASP A 104 13.00 -2.79 -9.85
CA ASP A 104 13.94 -3.44 -10.74
C ASP A 104 13.87 -4.96 -10.64
N TYR A 105 13.63 -5.47 -9.44
CA TYR A 105 13.39 -6.90 -9.25
C TYR A 105 12.25 -7.40 -10.14
N PHE A 106 11.11 -6.72 -10.10
CA PHE A 106 9.94 -7.13 -10.89
C PHE A 106 10.16 -6.90 -12.39
N ALA A 107 10.86 -5.83 -12.76
CA ALA A 107 11.16 -5.56 -14.17
C ALA A 107 12.06 -6.64 -14.79
N ASN A 108 12.97 -7.19 -13.99
CA ASN A 108 13.93 -8.19 -14.48
C ASN A 108 13.37 -9.59 -14.58
N ILE A 109 12.30 -9.91 -13.86
CA ILE A 109 11.70 -11.25 -13.89
C ILE A 109 10.52 -11.37 -14.86
N ASN A 110 10.08 -10.26 -15.44
CA ASN A 110 8.95 -10.26 -16.39
C ASN A 110 9.42 -10.28 -17.83
#